data_170e22f76facc2e5805f1ffc52346911
#
_entry.id   170e22f76facc2e5805f1ffc52346911
#
_cell.length_a   1.000
_cell.length_b   1.000
_cell.length_c   1.000
_cell.angle_alpha   90.00
_cell.angle_beta   90.00
_cell.angle_gamma   90.00
#
_symmetry.space_group_name_H-M   'P 1'
#
loop_
_entity.id
_entity.type
_entity.pdbx_description
1 polymer ?
#
loop_
_entity_poly.entity_id
_entity_poly.type
_entity_poly.pdbx_seq_one_letter_code
_entity_poly.pdbx_strand_id
1 'polypeptide(L)'
;MRTDVTEGAMKEFMYELDRLRAEPVTAEELENAKRAIVGSFALSLESPTSLLANIVTQKLYNLPADYWDTYPQKVAAVTAADVQRVANQYLDKEHLQVVAVGDASKARDVLAKYGIVQVYDADGKLIGGSENK
;
A
#
# COMPACT_ATOMS: atom_id res chain seq x y z
N MET A 1 -6.04 9.75 -10.66
CA MET A 1 -6.90 10.73 -9.93
C MET A 1 -6.92 12.03 -10.72
N ARG A 2 -8.06 12.74 -10.82
CA ARG A 2 -8.11 14.06 -11.47
C ARG A 2 -7.46 15.10 -10.55
N THR A 3 -6.80 16.10 -11.14
CA THR A 3 -6.02 17.11 -10.37
C THR A 3 -6.91 17.99 -9.48
N ASP A 4 -8.16 18.25 -9.91
CA ASP A 4 -9.13 19.09 -9.17
C ASP A 4 -9.63 18.47 -7.86
N VAL A 5 -9.46 17.14 -7.67
CA VAL A 5 -9.87 16.42 -6.47
C VAL A 5 -8.69 16.00 -5.57
N THR A 6 -7.47 16.45 -5.88
CA THR A 6 -6.25 16.04 -5.14
C THR A 6 -6.35 16.33 -3.65
N GLU A 7 -6.85 17.51 -3.27
CA GLU A 7 -6.97 17.87 -1.84
C GLU A 7 -7.97 16.96 -1.10
N GLY A 8 -9.14 16.71 -1.69
CA GLY A 8 -10.13 15.81 -1.11
C GLY A 8 -9.58 14.39 -0.96
N ALA A 9 -8.94 13.88 -2.02
CA ALA A 9 -8.36 12.54 -1.99
C ALA A 9 -7.23 12.40 -0.94
N MET A 10 -6.39 13.41 -0.76
CA MET A 10 -5.36 13.38 0.29
C MET A 10 -5.96 13.39 1.69
N LYS A 11 -7.03 14.19 1.92
CA LYS A 11 -7.74 14.19 3.21
C LYS A 11 -8.33 12.82 3.52
N GLU A 12 -9.02 12.21 2.56
CA GLU A 12 -9.60 10.87 2.72
C GLU A 12 -8.53 9.81 2.95
N PHE A 13 -7.43 9.87 2.19
CA PHE A 13 -6.33 8.93 2.37
C PHE A 13 -5.73 9.01 3.79
N MET A 14 -5.49 10.22 4.31
CA MET A 14 -4.97 10.41 5.66
C MET A 14 -5.98 10.01 6.73
N TYR A 15 -7.26 10.24 6.50
CA TYR A 15 -8.34 9.79 7.35
C TYR A 15 -8.42 8.26 7.45
N GLU A 16 -8.33 7.56 6.31
CA GLU A 16 -8.35 6.09 6.29
C GLU A 16 -7.12 5.46 6.99
N LEU A 17 -5.94 6.09 6.88
CA LEU A 17 -4.77 5.65 7.64
C LEU A 17 -4.99 5.79 9.15
N ASP A 18 -5.59 6.90 9.60
CA ASP A 18 -5.93 7.09 11.01
C ASP A 18 -6.98 6.09 11.46
N ARG A 19 -8.01 5.87 10.66
CA ARG A 19 -9.09 4.92 10.96
C ARG A 19 -8.56 3.50 11.14
N LEU A 20 -7.71 3.02 10.23
CA LEU A 20 -7.09 1.69 10.34
C LEU A 20 -6.26 1.50 11.61
N ARG A 21 -5.69 2.58 12.15
CA ARG A 21 -4.94 2.54 13.41
C ARG A 21 -5.85 2.63 14.63
N ALA A 22 -6.87 3.48 14.58
CA ALA A 22 -7.74 3.79 15.71
C ALA A 22 -8.84 2.75 15.93
N GLU A 23 -9.37 2.18 14.85
CA GLU A 23 -10.56 1.34 14.88
C GLU A 23 -10.27 -0.05 14.28
N PRO A 24 -10.82 -1.12 14.86
CA PRO A 24 -10.76 -2.43 14.23
C PRO A 24 -11.59 -2.43 12.95
N VAL A 25 -11.09 -3.09 11.89
CA VAL A 25 -11.87 -3.32 10.66
C VAL A 25 -13.14 -4.13 10.98
N THR A 26 -14.21 -3.87 10.25
CA THR A 26 -15.45 -4.62 10.41
C THR A 26 -15.28 -6.08 9.94
N ALA A 27 -16.11 -6.97 10.45
CA ALA A 27 -16.12 -8.37 10.02
C ALA A 27 -16.36 -8.51 8.51
N GLU A 28 -17.23 -7.67 7.95
CA GLU A 28 -17.53 -7.67 6.52
C GLU A 28 -16.33 -7.21 5.67
N GLU A 29 -15.67 -6.11 6.05
CA GLU A 29 -14.45 -5.62 5.38
C GLU A 29 -13.36 -6.69 5.39
N LEU A 30 -13.11 -7.31 6.55
CA LEU A 30 -12.09 -8.34 6.70
C LEU A 30 -12.39 -9.56 5.83
N GLU A 31 -13.62 -10.07 5.85
CA GLU A 31 -14.00 -11.24 5.06
C GLU A 31 -13.99 -10.95 3.55
N ASN A 32 -14.36 -9.73 3.13
CA ASN A 32 -14.26 -9.31 1.74
C ASN A 32 -12.79 -9.24 1.28
N ALA A 33 -11.92 -8.67 2.10
CA ALA A 33 -10.48 -8.61 1.81
C ALA A 33 -9.86 -10.00 1.71
N LYS A 34 -10.14 -10.92 2.66
CA LYS A 34 -9.68 -12.31 2.62
C LYS A 34 -10.12 -13.03 1.36
N ARG A 35 -11.41 -12.93 1.00
CA ARG A 35 -11.94 -13.54 -0.24
C ARG A 35 -11.24 -12.99 -1.48
N ALA A 36 -11.02 -11.68 -1.54
CA ALA A 36 -10.33 -11.06 -2.67
C ALA A 36 -8.88 -11.55 -2.78
N ILE A 37 -8.13 -11.62 -1.68
CA ILE A 37 -6.74 -12.08 -1.66
C ILE A 37 -6.64 -13.55 -2.06
N VAL A 38 -7.43 -14.43 -1.43
CA VAL A 38 -7.40 -15.88 -1.71
C VAL A 38 -7.88 -16.17 -3.13
N GLY A 39 -8.92 -15.47 -3.61
CA GLY A 39 -9.42 -15.60 -4.97
C GLY A 39 -8.39 -15.16 -6.02
N SER A 40 -7.76 -14.01 -5.82
CA SER A 40 -6.71 -13.53 -6.73
C SER A 40 -5.48 -14.45 -6.73
N PHE A 41 -5.11 -14.99 -5.58
CA PHE A 41 -4.05 -15.98 -5.47
C PHE A 41 -4.40 -17.25 -6.28
N ALA A 42 -5.60 -17.80 -6.10
CA ALA A 42 -6.04 -18.99 -6.84
C ALA A 42 -6.00 -18.76 -8.37
N LEU A 43 -6.53 -17.61 -8.84
CA LEU A 43 -6.48 -17.25 -10.26
C LEU A 43 -5.04 -17.09 -10.78
N SER A 44 -4.12 -16.59 -9.94
CA SER A 44 -2.71 -16.43 -10.33
C SER A 44 -2.03 -17.77 -10.61
N LEU A 45 -2.48 -18.85 -9.99
CA LEU A 45 -1.90 -20.20 -10.18
C LEU A 45 -2.20 -20.81 -11.58
N GLU A 46 -3.14 -20.24 -12.33
CA GLU A 46 -3.40 -20.65 -13.72
C GLU A 46 -2.27 -20.21 -14.68
N SER A 47 -1.48 -19.23 -14.29
CA SER A 47 -0.39 -18.70 -15.10
C SER A 47 0.94 -19.41 -14.81
N PRO A 48 1.59 -20.06 -15.82
CA PRO A 48 2.92 -20.66 -15.65
C PRO A 48 3.97 -19.65 -15.19
N THR A 49 3.89 -18.40 -15.64
CA THR A 49 4.79 -17.32 -15.24
C THR A 49 4.64 -16.99 -13.76
N SER A 50 3.40 -16.95 -13.25
CA SER A 50 3.12 -16.70 -11.83
C SER A 50 3.59 -17.86 -10.95
N LEU A 51 3.41 -19.11 -11.39
CA LEU A 51 3.95 -20.29 -10.70
C LEU A 51 5.49 -20.22 -10.60
N LEU A 52 6.15 -19.88 -11.71
CA LEU A 52 7.60 -19.69 -11.70
C LEU A 52 8.02 -18.57 -10.74
N ALA A 53 7.33 -17.44 -10.76
CA ALA A 53 7.58 -16.32 -9.86
C ALA A 53 7.45 -16.73 -8.37
N ASN A 54 6.43 -17.52 -8.05
CA ASN A 54 6.24 -18.06 -6.69
C ASN A 54 7.41 -18.96 -6.26
N ILE A 55 7.89 -19.85 -7.15
CA ILE A 55 9.04 -20.73 -6.88
C ILE A 55 10.31 -19.90 -6.69
N VAL A 56 10.55 -18.92 -7.56
CA VAL A 56 11.71 -18.00 -7.44
C VAL A 56 11.65 -17.23 -6.13
N THR A 57 10.51 -16.66 -5.80
CA THR A 57 10.30 -15.92 -4.52
C THR A 57 10.58 -16.83 -3.32
N GLN A 58 10.04 -18.05 -3.34
CA GLN A 58 10.26 -19.01 -2.25
C GLN A 58 11.75 -19.30 -2.06
N LYS A 59 12.51 -19.49 -3.14
CA LYS A 59 13.93 -19.75 -3.09
C LYS A 59 14.76 -18.53 -2.69
N LEU A 60 14.44 -17.35 -3.27
CA LEU A 60 15.16 -16.11 -3.02
C LEU A 60 15.07 -15.67 -1.55
N TYR A 61 13.90 -15.80 -0.95
CA TYR A 61 13.64 -15.40 0.44
C TYR A 61 13.73 -16.56 1.43
N ASN A 62 14.15 -17.74 0.98
CA ASN A 62 14.27 -18.95 1.80
C ASN A 62 12.98 -19.25 2.60
N LEU A 63 11.82 -19.15 1.93
CA LEU A 63 10.53 -19.43 2.55
C LEU A 63 10.35 -20.93 2.76
N PRO A 64 9.54 -21.36 3.73
CA PRO A 64 9.20 -22.77 3.96
C PRO A 64 8.71 -23.47 2.69
N ALA A 65 8.96 -24.79 2.56
CA ALA A 65 8.58 -25.53 1.37
C ALA A 65 7.05 -25.52 1.11
N ASP A 66 6.26 -25.47 2.18
CA ASP A 66 4.80 -25.44 2.18
C ASP A 66 4.21 -24.02 2.22
N TYR A 67 5.03 -22.99 1.99
CA TYR A 67 4.60 -21.59 2.14
C TYR A 67 3.37 -21.27 1.30
N TRP A 68 3.40 -21.62 0.02
CA TRP A 68 2.30 -21.35 -0.91
C TRP A 68 1.11 -22.31 -0.69
N ASP A 69 1.34 -23.54 -0.24
CA ASP A 69 0.29 -24.49 0.06
C ASP A 69 -0.54 -24.07 1.29
N THR A 70 0.11 -23.42 2.25
CA THR A 70 -0.52 -22.93 3.48
C THR A 70 -0.96 -21.46 3.42
N TYR A 71 -0.67 -20.76 2.32
CA TYR A 71 -0.96 -19.33 2.18
C TYR A 71 -2.45 -18.98 2.36
N PRO A 72 -3.41 -19.70 1.70
CA PRO A 72 -4.82 -19.40 1.88
C PRO A 72 -5.30 -19.58 3.33
N GLN A 73 -4.81 -20.60 4.03
CA GLN A 73 -5.15 -20.85 5.43
C GLN A 73 -4.59 -19.76 6.35
N LYS A 74 -3.37 -19.28 6.08
CA LYS A 74 -2.77 -18.17 6.83
C LYS A 74 -3.55 -16.88 6.64
N VAL A 75 -3.99 -16.57 5.40
CA VAL A 75 -4.85 -15.42 5.13
C VAL A 75 -6.19 -15.56 5.86
N ALA A 76 -6.81 -16.73 5.82
CA ALA A 76 -8.08 -16.98 6.50
C ALA A 76 -7.99 -16.82 8.03
N ALA A 77 -6.83 -17.11 8.62
CA ALA A 77 -6.60 -17.03 10.05
C ALA A 77 -6.41 -15.59 10.58
N VAL A 78 -6.15 -14.60 9.71
CA VAL A 78 -5.95 -13.20 10.11
C VAL A 78 -7.20 -12.67 10.83
N THR A 79 -7.01 -12.00 11.96
CA THR A 79 -8.08 -11.38 12.76
C THR A 79 -8.09 -9.85 12.60
N ALA A 80 -9.21 -9.21 12.96
CA ALA A 80 -9.29 -7.75 13.01
C ALA A 80 -8.24 -7.14 13.96
N ALA A 81 -7.96 -7.83 15.07
CA ALA A 81 -6.92 -7.43 16.02
C ALA A 81 -5.50 -7.49 15.40
N ASP A 82 -5.23 -8.49 14.54
CA ASP A 82 -3.95 -8.55 13.82
C ASP A 82 -3.81 -7.40 12.84
N VAL A 83 -4.88 -7.06 12.10
CA VAL A 83 -4.89 -5.91 11.18
C VAL A 83 -4.58 -4.62 11.94
N GLN A 84 -5.28 -4.35 13.04
CA GLN A 84 -5.06 -3.15 13.85
C GLN A 84 -3.66 -3.10 14.47
N ARG A 85 -3.17 -4.22 14.99
CA ARG A 85 -1.81 -4.33 15.55
C ARG A 85 -0.75 -3.98 14.49
N VAL A 86 -0.87 -4.54 13.29
CA VAL A 86 0.06 -4.29 12.18
C VAL A 86 -0.07 -2.86 11.68
N ALA A 87 -1.29 -2.31 11.56
CA ALA A 87 -1.51 -0.92 11.20
C ALA A 87 -0.82 0.03 12.19
N ASN A 88 -0.96 -0.20 13.50
CA ASN A 88 -0.28 0.60 14.51
C ASN A 88 1.25 0.49 14.47
N GLN A 89 1.77 -0.66 14.05
CA GLN A 89 3.21 -0.91 13.97
C GLN A 89 3.87 -0.29 12.74
N TYR A 90 3.18 -0.28 11.59
CA TYR A 90 3.80 0.02 10.30
C TYR A 90 3.22 1.23 9.57
N LEU A 91 1.98 1.64 9.86
CA LEU A 91 1.39 2.84 9.25
C LEU A 91 1.73 4.08 10.07
N ASP A 92 2.96 4.54 9.94
CA ASP A 92 3.43 5.76 10.59
C ASP A 92 3.36 6.93 9.60
N LYS A 93 2.52 7.93 9.92
CA LYS A 93 2.33 9.11 9.07
C LYS A 93 3.54 10.04 9.06
N GLU A 94 4.37 10.03 10.11
CA GLU A 94 5.57 10.86 10.19
C GLU A 94 6.66 10.43 9.20
N HIS A 95 6.64 9.13 8.82
CA HIS A 95 7.58 8.55 7.86
C HIS A 95 6.93 8.26 6.49
N LEU A 96 5.72 8.75 6.26
CA LEU A 96 5.02 8.51 5.00
C LEU A 96 5.71 9.22 3.84
N GLN A 97 6.02 8.47 2.78
CA GLN A 97 6.52 9.01 1.52
C GLN A 97 5.38 9.06 0.51
N VAL A 98 5.07 10.24 0.01
CA VAL A 98 4.03 10.44 -1.00
C VAL A 98 4.69 10.71 -2.34
N VAL A 99 4.46 9.83 -3.31
CA VAL A 99 4.90 10.02 -4.70
C VAL A 99 3.68 10.36 -5.55
N ALA A 100 3.73 11.49 -6.24
CA ALA A 100 2.65 11.94 -7.11
C ALA A 100 3.19 12.21 -8.52
N VAL A 101 2.47 11.74 -9.53
CA VAL A 101 2.76 12.01 -10.94
C VAL A 101 1.62 12.82 -11.53
N GLY A 102 1.93 14.00 -12.09
CA GLY A 102 0.92 14.88 -12.65
C GLY A 102 1.43 16.31 -12.86
N ASP A 103 0.51 17.26 -12.95
CA ASP A 103 0.80 18.68 -13.11
C ASP A 103 1.24 19.28 -11.76
N ALA A 104 2.55 19.44 -11.60
CA ALA A 104 3.14 19.96 -10.37
C ALA A 104 2.67 21.40 -10.04
N SER A 105 2.32 22.21 -11.04
CA SER A 105 1.82 23.58 -10.81
C SER A 105 0.49 23.62 -10.05
N LYS A 106 -0.27 22.52 -10.10
CA LYS A 106 -1.58 22.39 -9.45
C LYS A 106 -1.56 21.53 -8.17
N ALA A 107 -0.65 20.55 -8.14
CA ALA A 107 -0.61 19.58 -7.03
C ALA A 107 0.33 20.00 -5.89
N ARG A 108 1.38 20.77 -6.18
CA ARG A 108 2.45 21.12 -5.24
C ARG A 108 1.92 21.75 -3.94
N ASP A 109 1.10 22.80 -4.04
CA ASP A 109 0.63 23.52 -2.86
C ASP A 109 -0.30 22.69 -1.98
N VAL A 110 -1.04 21.78 -2.59
CA VAL A 110 -1.88 20.82 -1.86
C VAL A 110 -1.01 19.81 -1.12
N LEU A 111 -0.01 19.24 -1.79
CA LEU A 111 0.89 18.24 -1.20
C LEU A 111 1.80 18.85 -0.14
N ALA A 112 2.17 20.13 -0.27
CA ALA A 112 2.98 20.85 0.71
C ALA A 112 2.31 20.98 2.10
N LYS A 113 1.00 20.75 2.20
CA LYS A 113 0.29 20.67 3.48
C LYS A 113 0.63 19.40 4.28
N TYR A 114 1.20 18.39 3.63
CA TYR A 114 1.51 17.08 4.21
C TYR A 114 3.01 16.82 4.38
N GLY A 115 3.87 17.67 3.84
CA GLY A 115 5.32 17.54 3.98
C GLY A 115 6.11 18.36 2.99
N ILE A 116 7.43 18.15 2.98
CA ILE A 116 8.35 18.80 2.05
C ILE A 116 8.12 18.23 0.64
N VAL A 117 7.91 19.12 -0.34
CA VAL A 117 7.68 18.72 -1.73
C VAL A 117 8.92 18.96 -2.56
N GLN A 118 9.42 17.90 -3.20
CA GLN A 118 10.43 17.95 -4.25
C GLN A 118 9.78 17.66 -5.60
N VAL A 119 10.10 18.44 -6.61
CA VAL A 119 9.55 18.28 -7.97
C VAL A 119 10.67 17.84 -8.91
N TYR A 120 10.43 16.75 -9.60
CA TYR A 120 11.35 16.17 -10.57
C TYR A 120 10.73 16.22 -11.98
N ASP A 121 11.55 16.38 -13.01
CA ASP A 121 11.13 16.21 -14.40
C ASP A 121 11.04 14.71 -14.78
N ALA A 122 10.67 14.45 -16.05
CA ALA A 122 10.55 13.08 -16.57
C ALA A 122 11.89 12.32 -16.61
N ASP A 123 13.00 13.02 -16.59
CA ASP A 123 14.35 12.46 -16.59
C ASP A 123 14.90 12.23 -15.17
N GLY A 124 14.09 12.55 -14.13
CA GLY A 124 14.46 12.39 -12.73
C GLY A 124 15.34 13.52 -12.19
N LYS A 125 15.43 14.66 -12.87
CA LYS A 125 16.18 15.82 -12.42
C LYS A 125 15.31 16.69 -11.52
N LEU A 126 15.85 17.11 -10.38
CA LEU A 126 15.17 18.05 -9.46
C LEU A 126 15.02 19.43 -10.14
N ILE A 127 13.77 19.90 -10.30
CA ILE A 127 13.43 21.17 -10.93
C ILE A 127 12.72 22.13 -9.98
N GLY A 128 12.38 21.70 -8.76
CA GLY A 128 11.75 22.56 -7.75
C GLY A 128 11.59 21.86 -6.40
N GLY A 129 11.58 22.65 -5.32
CA GLY A 129 11.57 22.16 -3.95
C GLY A 129 12.87 22.50 -3.21
N SER A 130 12.89 22.35 -1.89
CA SER A 130 14.10 22.45 -1.09
C SER A 130 14.77 21.09 -0.97
N GLU A 131 16.08 21.02 -1.17
CA GLU A 131 16.85 19.86 -0.72
C GLU A 131 16.77 19.78 0.81
N ASN A 132 16.52 18.60 1.36
CA ASN A 132 16.74 18.36 2.79
C ASN A 132 18.23 18.58 3.07
N LYS A 133 18.54 19.57 3.90
CA LYS A 133 19.87 19.71 4.50
C LYS A 133 20.01 18.71 5.62
#